data_e3bf6feaacd1d98627d1a22157a0ee25
#
_entry.id   e3bf6feaacd1d98627d1a22157a0ee25
#
_cell.length_a   1.000
_cell.length_b   1.000
_cell.length_c   1.000
_cell.angle_alpha   90.00
_cell.angle_beta   90.00
_cell.angle_gamma   90.00
#
_symmetry.space_group_name_H-M   'P 1'
#
loop_
_entity.id
_entity.type
_entity.pdbx_description
1 polymer ?
#
loop_
_entity_poly.entity_id
_entity_poly.type
_entity_poly.pdbx_seq_one_letter_code
_entity_poly.pdbx_strand_id
1 'polypeptide(L)'
;MVSEATRQAARARREEILEEIEKNHLKELYPGSGKCMLISGMYPGVWLEHAYDGVAYADAVGQRAEVARHQIDLFLDGQREDGQFPFRVTAAGREYSHLQECVPFALVCDLALRRNGNAGLREVYEKLKQWDAWQARYHTDERGRLLTFCGWDTGHDHSRRLADFGIYETAATTEARDRPQQHAVLPLIMPDMNAVYYGDKRVLSEMAGRLGLPAEQARYAREAEALREEITVTCYDAADDFYYDVDCHGNRRKIRSIGVTALFVSRFFEREEGRRVFSRYFRSPEYFGTAYPYPSIAVSDAAFEKNAPGNSWNYYAQGLTMLRSLLWMDDYGLSDDLEANMERWVTALTPRSAVPFGQELDPFTGAPSSASPYYSSSMIFYLAALRRLGI
;
A
#
# COMPACT_ATOMS: atom_id res chain seq x y z
N MET A 1 21.73 -16.10 5.52
CA MET A 1 21.34 -17.31 4.74
C MET A 1 20.40 -18.17 5.57
N VAL A 2 19.28 -18.58 5.00
CA VAL A 2 18.32 -19.49 5.64
C VAL A 2 18.97 -20.86 5.80
N SER A 3 18.91 -21.45 7.01
CA SER A 3 19.49 -22.78 7.28
C SER A 3 18.78 -23.88 6.47
N GLU A 4 19.46 -25.02 6.21
CA GLU A 4 18.83 -26.12 5.46
C GLU A 4 17.62 -26.71 6.20
N ALA A 5 17.66 -26.77 7.52
CA ALA A 5 16.53 -27.20 8.33
C ALA A 5 15.31 -26.24 8.15
N THR A 6 15.57 -24.93 8.12
CA THR A 6 14.53 -23.92 7.86
C THR A 6 14.01 -24.05 6.42
N ARG A 7 14.86 -24.28 5.42
CA ARG A 7 14.46 -24.51 4.03
C ARG A 7 13.50 -25.70 3.89
N GLN A 8 13.85 -26.84 4.53
CA GLN A 8 13.00 -28.02 4.53
C GLN A 8 11.65 -27.77 5.19
N ALA A 9 11.64 -27.11 6.36
CA ALA A 9 10.41 -26.74 7.05
C ALA A 9 9.57 -25.74 6.22
N ALA A 10 10.23 -24.81 5.52
CA ALA A 10 9.56 -23.82 4.68
C ALA A 10 8.88 -24.46 3.46
N ARG A 11 9.46 -25.48 2.85
CA ARG A 11 8.81 -26.24 1.77
C ARG A 11 7.52 -26.91 2.23
N ALA A 12 7.53 -27.56 3.41
CA ALA A 12 6.32 -28.15 3.98
C ALA A 12 5.28 -27.06 4.30
N ARG A 13 5.73 -25.92 4.84
CA ARG A 13 4.86 -24.79 5.17
C ARG A 13 4.23 -24.15 3.95
N ARG A 14 4.94 -24.15 2.81
CA ARG A 14 4.43 -23.67 1.53
C ARG A 14 3.14 -24.40 1.10
N GLU A 15 3.13 -25.73 1.17
CA GLU A 15 1.96 -26.52 0.79
C GLU A 15 0.75 -26.22 1.71
N GLU A 16 0.99 -26.10 3.04
CA GLU A 16 -0.06 -25.73 3.99
C GLU A 16 -0.67 -24.35 3.66
N ILE A 17 0.15 -23.37 3.27
CA ILE A 17 -0.32 -22.03 2.90
C ILE A 17 -1.13 -22.07 1.62
N LEU A 18 -0.68 -22.82 0.61
CA LEU A 18 -1.40 -22.93 -0.65
C LEU A 18 -2.78 -23.57 -0.43
N GLU A 19 -2.87 -24.61 0.42
CA GLU A 19 -4.15 -25.21 0.81
C GLU A 19 -5.02 -24.20 1.57
N GLU A 20 -4.45 -23.45 2.51
CA GLU A 20 -5.16 -22.42 3.27
C GLU A 20 -5.73 -21.34 2.34
N ILE A 21 -4.92 -20.86 1.42
CA ILE A 21 -5.33 -19.82 0.45
C ILE A 21 -6.46 -20.35 -0.44
N GLU A 22 -6.31 -21.52 -1.06
CA GLU A 22 -7.34 -22.09 -1.95
C GLU A 22 -8.65 -22.35 -1.20
N LYS A 23 -8.57 -22.82 0.04
CA LYS A 23 -9.75 -23.20 0.82
C LYS A 23 -10.45 -22.01 1.46
N ASN A 24 -9.70 -21.04 1.99
CA ASN A 24 -10.25 -20.01 2.88
C ASN A 24 -10.15 -18.59 2.32
N HIS A 25 -9.20 -18.29 1.41
CA HIS A 25 -8.94 -16.93 0.93
C HIS A 25 -9.37 -16.68 -0.51
N LEU A 26 -9.30 -17.68 -1.40
CA LEU A 26 -9.80 -17.51 -2.76
C LEU A 26 -11.30 -17.75 -2.83
N LYS A 27 -12.07 -16.68 -2.78
CA LYS A 27 -13.54 -16.70 -2.73
C LYS A 27 -14.17 -15.84 -3.81
N GLU A 28 -15.32 -16.28 -4.26
CA GLU A 28 -16.29 -15.46 -4.97
C GLU A 28 -17.13 -14.70 -3.91
N LEU A 29 -17.09 -13.36 -3.96
CA LEU A 29 -17.81 -12.53 -2.97
C LEU A 29 -19.30 -12.39 -3.31
N TYR A 30 -19.61 -12.35 -4.60
CA TYR A 30 -20.99 -12.35 -5.12
C TYR A 30 -21.01 -13.08 -6.46
N PRO A 31 -22.16 -13.59 -6.91
CA PRO A 31 -22.25 -14.34 -8.17
C PRO A 31 -21.66 -13.57 -9.35
N GLY A 32 -20.68 -14.19 -10.02
CA GLY A 32 -19.98 -13.61 -11.16
C GLY A 32 -18.78 -12.71 -10.85
N SER A 33 -18.43 -12.48 -9.56
CA SER A 33 -17.23 -11.70 -9.21
C SER A 33 -15.92 -12.42 -9.54
N GLY A 34 -15.99 -13.72 -9.79
CA GLY A 34 -14.79 -14.56 -9.87
C GLY A 34 -14.12 -14.72 -8.50
N LYS A 35 -13.11 -15.57 -8.44
CA LYS A 35 -12.34 -15.76 -7.20
C LYS A 35 -11.37 -14.60 -7.00
N CYS A 36 -11.45 -13.96 -5.86
CA CYS A 36 -10.53 -12.91 -5.41
C CYS A 36 -9.86 -13.31 -4.09
N MET A 37 -8.77 -12.63 -3.75
CA MET A 37 -7.99 -12.86 -2.54
C MET A 37 -8.61 -12.09 -1.37
N LEU A 38 -9.19 -12.78 -0.39
CA LEU A 38 -9.63 -12.20 0.88
C LEU A 38 -8.45 -11.92 1.79
N ILE A 39 -8.56 -10.91 2.63
CA ILE A 39 -7.48 -10.47 3.52
C ILE A 39 -7.21 -11.52 4.60
N SER A 40 -8.23 -11.92 5.36
CA SER A 40 -8.17 -12.97 6.37
C SER A 40 -9.57 -13.33 6.87
N GLY A 41 -9.66 -14.32 7.76
CA GLY A 41 -10.93 -14.66 8.39
C GLY A 41 -11.52 -13.56 9.28
N MET A 42 -10.70 -12.63 9.76
CA MET A 42 -11.14 -11.45 10.53
C MET A 42 -11.61 -10.30 9.63
N TYR A 43 -11.18 -10.28 8.37
CA TYR A 43 -11.56 -9.31 7.35
C TYR A 43 -12.27 -10.03 6.21
N PRO A 44 -13.60 -10.23 6.30
CA PRO A 44 -14.34 -11.09 5.35
C PRO A 44 -14.65 -10.38 4.04
N GLY A 45 -13.65 -9.78 3.41
CA GLY A 45 -13.76 -9.03 2.18
C GLY A 45 -12.41 -8.59 1.64
N VAL A 46 -12.46 -7.61 0.75
CA VAL A 46 -11.28 -6.97 0.17
C VAL A 46 -11.39 -5.47 0.36
N TRP A 47 -10.38 -4.88 1.00
CA TRP A 47 -10.21 -3.43 1.08
C TRP A 47 -9.38 -2.95 -0.10
N LEU A 48 -9.57 -1.72 -0.51
CA LEU A 48 -8.88 -1.15 -1.68
C LEU A 48 -7.35 -1.22 -1.50
N GLU A 49 -6.85 -1.02 -0.30
CA GLU A 49 -5.42 -1.14 0.02
C GLU A 49 -4.83 -2.55 -0.24
N HIS A 50 -5.69 -3.59 -0.31
CA HIS A 50 -5.34 -4.97 -0.62
C HIS A 50 -5.56 -5.36 -2.09
N ALA A 51 -5.86 -4.39 -2.96
CA ALA A 51 -6.03 -4.65 -4.39
C ALA A 51 -4.79 -5.31 -5.02
N TYR A 52 -3.59 -5.03 -4.50
CA TYR A 52 -2.34 -5.64 -4.97
C TYR A 52 -2.21 -7.13 -4.62
N ASP A 53 -2.87 -7.63 -3.60
CA ASP A 53 -2.72 -9.01 -3.12
C ASP A 53 -3.03 -10.05 -4.21
N GLY A 54 -4.06 -9.83 -5.02
CA GLY A 54 -4.39 -10.71 -6.14
C GLY A 54 -3.32 -10.77 -7.22
N VAL A 55 -2.70 -9.63 -7.54
CA VAL A 55 -1.59 -9.53 -8.49
C VAL A 55 -0.35 -10.22 -7.93
N ALA A 56 0.01 -9.92 -6.69
CA ALA A 56 1.18 -10.49 -6.03
C ALA A 56 1.06 -12.00 -5.84
N TYR A 57 -0.16 -12.50 -5.54
CA TYR A 57 -0.43 -13.94 -5.47
C TYR A 57 -0.20 -14.62 -6.81
N ALA A 58 -0.77 -14.08 -7.90
CA ALA A 58 -0.57 -14.63 -9.23
C ALA A 58 0.92 -14.71 -9.60
N ASP A 59 1.70 -13.69 -9.24
CA ASP A 59 3.15 -13.68 -9.42
C ASP A 59 3.87 -14.71 -8.56
N ALA A 60 3.51 -14.79 -7.27
CA ALA A 60 4.17 -15.71 -6.34
C ALA A 60 3.98 -17.18 -6.74
N VAL A 61 2.80 -17.56 -7.24
CA VAL A 61 2.53 -18.93 -7.68
C VAL A 61 2.87 -19.18 -9.16
N GLY A 62 3.08 -18.13 -9.97
CA GLY A 62 3.41 -18.21 -11.38
C GLY A 62 2.25 -18.63 -12.29
N GLN A 63 1.03 -18.55 -11.82
CA GLN A 63 -0.23 -18.88 -12.47
C GLN A 63 -1.35 -18.09 -11.82
N ARG A 64 -2.62 -18.24 -12.26
CA ARG A 64 -3.77 -17.56 -11.66
C ARG A 64 -3.89 -16.08 -12.02
N ALA A 65 -3.50 -15.73 -13.26
CA ALA A 65 -3.64 -14.36 -13.77
C ALA A 65 -5.09 -13.83 -13.66
N GLU A 66 -6.07 -14.74 -13.70
CA GLU A 66 -7.48 -14.41 -13.49
C GLU A 66 -7.78 -13.84 -12.10
N VAL A 67 -7.06 -14.28 -11.05
CA VAL A 67 -7.24 -13.73 -9.69
C VAL A 67 -6.82 -12.25 -9.66
N ALA A 68 -5.72 -11.90 -10.33
CA ALA A 68 -5.28 -10.51 -10.43
C ALA A 68 -6.36 -9.64 -11.13
N ARG A 69 -7.01 -10.18 -12.16
CA ARG A 69 -8.08 -9.48 -12.88
C ARG A 69 -9.33 -9.33 -12.02
N HIS A 70 -9.82 -10.42 -11.42
CA HIS A 70 -10.99 -10.39 -10.55
C HIS A 70 -10.80 -9.45 -9.35
N GLN A 71 -9.58 -9.38 -8.80
CA GLN A 71 -9.27 -8.50 -7.67
C GLN A 71 -9.51 -7.02 -8.00
N ILE A 72 -9.06 -6.55 -9.15
CA ILE A 72 -9.30 -5.16 -9.57
C ILE A 72 -10.74 -4.94 -10.02
N ASP A 73 -11.38 -5.92 -10.65
CA ASP A 73 -12.75 -5.83 -11.14
C ASP A 73 -13.75 -5.61 -9.98
N LEU A 74 -13.48 -6.13 -8.76
CA LEU A 74 -14.28 -5.84 -7.58
C LEU A 74 -14.52 -4.34 -7.37
N PHE A 75 -13.49 -3.54 -7.57
CA PHE A 75 -13.52 -2.09 -7.38
C PHE A 75 -14.00 -1.36 -8.65
N LEU A 76 -13.50 -1.79 -9.82
CA LEU A 76 -13.87 -1.20 -11.10
C LEU A 76 -15.38 -1.32 -11.37
N ASP A 77 -15.97 -2.48 -11.09
CA ASP A 77 -17.41 -2.71 -11.28
C ASP A 77 -18.27 -1.99 -10.22
N GLY A 78 -17.64 -1.56 -9.13
CA GLY A 78 -18.26 -0.78 -8.09
C GLY A 78 -18.17 0.73 -8.30
N GLN A 79 -17.57 1.21 -9.37
CA GLN A 79 -17.43 2.65 -9.57
C GLN A 79 -18.78 3.35 -9.68
N ARG A 80 -18.96 4.42 -8.90
CA ARG A 80 -20.15 5.30 -8.97
C ARG A 80 -20.08 6.23 -10.17
N GLU A 81 -21.21 6.84 -10.51
CA GLU A 81 -21.32 7.80 -11.61
C GLU A 81 -20.42 9.03 -11.44
N ASP A 82 -20.13 9.43 -10.19
CA ASP A 82 -19.23 10.53 -9.88
C ASP A 82 -17.74 10.16 -9.96
N GLY A 83 -17.43 8.86 -10.16
CA GLY A 83 -16.08 8.33 -10.30
C GLY A 83 -15.53 7.64 -9.06
N GLN A 84 -16.24 7.66 -7.92
CA GLN A 84 -15.78 7.06 -6.68
C GLN A 84 -15.72 5.54 -6.75
N PHE A 85 -14.59 4.95 -6.34
CA PHE A 85 -14.50 3.51 -6.07
C PHE A 85 -14.95 3.15 -4.66
N PRO A 86 -15.47 1.93 -4.44
CA PRO A 86 -15.68 1.46 -3.08
C PRO A 86 -14.32 1.30 -2.36
N PHE A 87 -14.27 1.65 -1.08
CA PHE A 87 -13.08 1.40 -0.28
C PHE A 87 -13.02 -0.06 0.21
N ARG A 88 -14.19 -0.73 0.26
CA ARG A 88 -14.31 -2.12 0.70
C ARG A 88 -15.42 -2.85 -0.08
N VAL A 89 -15.14 -4.11 -0.42
CA VAL A 89 -16.11 -5.03 -1.03
C VAL A 89 -16.19 -6.30 -0.19
N THR A 90 -17.41 -6.67 0.21
CA THR A 90 -17.70 -7.88 0.99
C THR A 90 -18.84 -8.67 0.34
N ALA A 91 -19.15 -9.86 0.86
CA ALA A 91 -20.33 -10.60 0.45
C ALA A 91 -21.65 -9.87 0.73
N ALA A 92 -21.65 -8.91 1.69
CA ALA A 92 -22.82 -8.08 1.99
C ALA A 92 -22.99 -6.89 1.03
N GLY A 93 -21.97 -6.56 0.25
CA GLY A 93 -22.00 -5.48 -0.73
C GLY A 93 -20.75 -4.62 -0.77
N ARG A 94 -20.87 -3.48 -1.42
CA ARG A 94 -19.83 -2.48 -1.62
C ARG A 94 -20.04 -1.31 -0.66
N GLU A 95 -18.96 -0.85 -0.05
CA GLU A 95 -19.00 0.27 0.89
C GLU A 95 -18.17 1.43 0.35
N TYR A 96 -18.70 2.64 0.55
CA TYR A 96 -18.11 3.88 0.07
C TYR A 96 -17.92 4.82 1.24
N SER A 97 -16.75 5.44 1.27
CA SER A 97 -16.37 6.41 2.28
C SER A 97 -15.47 7.46 1.63
N HIS A 98 -15.12 8.50 2.37
CA HIS A 98 -14.05 9.41 1.96
C HIS A 98 -12.66 8.84 2.23
N LEU A 99 -12.55 7.65 2.81
CA LEU A 99 -11.28 6.95 2.99
C LEU A 99 -10.62 6.69 1.66
N GLN A 100 -9.34 7.07 1.53
CA GLN A 100 -8.58 6.95 0.29
C GLN A 100 -7.69 5.72 0.28
N GLU A 101 -7.26 5.27 1.46
CA GLU A 101 -6.31 4.18 1.65
C GLU A 101 -5.07 4.32 0.75
N CYS A 102 -3.89 4.42 1.33
CA CYS A 102 -2.64 4.68 0.59
C CYS A 102 -2.29 3.49 -0.33
N VAL A 103 -2.94 3.42 -1.50
CA VAL A 103 -2.81 2.35 -2.47
C VAL A 103 -2.55 2.90 -3.88
N PRO A 104 -1.51 2.42 -4.59
CA PRO A 104 -1.23 2.81 -5.98
C PRO A 104 -2.18 2.08 -6.93
N PHE A 105 -3.46 2.41 -6.91
CA PHE A 105 -4.50 1.60 -7.56
C PHE A 105 -4.36 1.56 -9.08
N ALA A 106 -3.97 2.66 -9.73
CA ALA A 106 -3.71 2.66 -11.16
C ALA A 106 -2.54 1.74 -11.53
N LEU A 107 -1.48 1.70 -10.71
CA LEU A 107 -0.37 0.76 -10.90
C LEU A 107 -0.83 -0.69 -10.77
N VAL A 108 -1.64 -0.99 -9.75
CA VAL A 108 -2.18 -2.34 -9.55
C VAL A 108 -3.05 -2.77 -10.74
N CYS A 109 -3.90 -1.88 -11.24
CA CYS A 109 -4.69 -2.13 -12.45
C CYS A 109 -3.80 -2.40 -13.67
N ASP A 110 -2.76 -1.59 -13.88
CA ASP A 110 -1.83 -1.79 -15.00
C ASP A 110 -1.10 -3.14 -14.93
N LEU A 111 -0.66 -3.52 -13.74
CA LEU A 111 -0.02 -4.81 -13.52
C LEU A 111 -0.99 -5.98 -13.78
N ALA A 112 -2.23 -5.90 -13.33
CA ALA A 112 -3.24 -6.91 -13.58
C ALA A 112 -3.57 -7.03 -15.08
N LEU A 113 -3.71 -5.89 -15.78
CA LEU A 113 -3.96 -5.86 -17.21
C LEU A 113 -2.82 -6.49 -18.02
N ARG A 114 -1.57 -6.19 -17.70
CA ARG A 114 -0.40 -6.77 -18.39
C ARG A 114 -0.38 -8.30 -18.27
N ARG A 115 -0.76 -8.86 -17.12
CA ARG A 115 -0.85 -10.31 -16.90
C ARG A 115 -2.00 -10.96 -17.69
N ASN A 116 -3.00 -10.17 -18.05
CA ASN A 116 -4.16 -10.60 -18.84
C ASN A 116 -4.12 -10.08 -20.30
N GLY A 117 -2.92 -9.88 -20.86
CA GLY A 117 -2.74 -9.48 -22.25
C GLY A 117 -3.30 -8.10 -22.59
N ASN A 118 -3.42 -7.22 -21.63
CA ASN A 118 -4.02 -5.87 -21.72
C ASN A 118 -5.51 -5.86 -22.14
N ALA A 119 -6.23 -6.95 -21.89
CA ALA A 119 -7.67 -7.00 -22.17
C ALA A 119 -8.41 -5.94 -21.34
N GLY A 120 -9.22 -5.09 -21.98
CA GLY A 120 -9.97 -4.03 -21.31
C GLY A 120 -9.17 -2.77 -20.96
N LEU A 121 -7.96 -2.58 -21.51
CA LEU A 121 -7.10 -1.42 -21.20
C LEU A 121 -7.84 -0.09 -21.33
N ARG A 122 -8.62 0.12 -22.40
CA ARG A 122 -9.36 1.37 -22.59
C ARG A 122 -10.44 1.58 -21.53
N GLU A 123 -11.19 0.55 -21.22
CA GLU A 123 -12.24 0.61 -20.19
C GLU A 123 -11.66 0.96 -18.81
N VAL A 124 -10.61 0.25 -18.40
CA VAL A 124 -9.93 0.52 -17.11
C VAL A 124 -9.35 1.93 -17.09
N TYR A 125 -8.74 2.38 -18.20
CA TYR A 125 -8.22 3.74 -18.31
C TYR A 125 -9.32 4.80 -18.09
N GLU A 126 -10.51 4.65 -18.72
CA GLU A 126 -11.60 5.61 -18.55
C GLU A 126 -12.14 5.61 -17.11
N LYS A 127 -12.22 4.45 -16.46
CA LYS A 127 -12.60 4.36 -15.04
C LYS A 127 -11.57 5.04 -14.12
N LEU A 128 -10.29 4.83 -14.34
CA LEU A 128 -9.23 5.49 -13.58
C LEU A 128 -9.20 7.00 -13.79
N LYS A 129 -9.53 7.49 -14.99
CA LYS A 129 -9.72 8.94 -15.24
C LYS A 129 -10.86 9.53 -14.41
N GLN A 130 -11.96 8.81 -14.29
CA GLN A 130 -13.08 9.25 -13.46
C GLN A 130 -12.68 9.29 -11.97
N TRP A 131 -11.90 8.32 -11.52
CA TRP A 131 -11.33 8.31 -10.17
C TRP A 131 -10.39 9.49 -9.92
N ASP A 132 -9.47 9.77 -10.85
CA ASP A 132 -8.60 10.95 -10.78
C ASP A 132 -9.41 12.25 -10.70
N ALA A 133 -10.47 12.39 -11.48
CA ALA A 133 -11.35 13.53 -11.45
C ALA A 133 -12.15 13.64 -10.12
N TRP A 134 -12.57 12.51 -9.55
CA TRP A 134 -13.23 12.45 -8.26
C TRP A 134 -12.27 12.90 -7.14
N GLN A 135 -11.03 12.41 -7.13
CA GLN A 135 -10.02 12.84 -6.16
C GLN A 135 -9.72 14.35 -6.30
N ALA A 136 -9.54 14.82 -7.53
CA ALA A 136 -9.29 16.22 -7.82
C ALA A 136 -10.41 17.12 -7.28
N ARG A 137 -11.67 16.69 -7.37
CA ARG A 137 -12.83 17.48 -6.89
C ARG A 137 -12.99 17.42 -5.38
N TYR A 138 -12.90 16.25 -4.79
CA TYR A 138 -13.34 16.03 -3.41
C TYR A 138 -12.18 15.99 -2.40
N HIS A 139 -10.93 15.83 -2.86
CA HIS A 139 -9.79 15.63 -1.99
C HIS A 139 -8.59 16.54 -2.26
N THR A 140 -8.60 17.42 -3.28
CA THR A 140 -7.47 18.32 -3.51
C THR A 140 -7.76 19.76 -3.12
N ASP A 141 -6.68 20.48 -2.78
CA ASP A 141 -6.71 21.93 -2.64
C ASP A 141 -6.53 22.65 -3.99
N GLU A 142 -6.50 23.99 -3.96
CA GLU A 142 -6.34 24.84 -5.15
C GLU A 142 -5.00 24.64 -5.86
N ARG A 143 -3.99 24.06 -5.18
CA ARG A 143 -2.69 23.74 -5.74
C ARG A 143 -2.62 22.30 -6.29
N GLY A 144 -3.71 21.56 -6.23
CA GLY A 144 -3.79 20.17 -6.68
C GLY A 144 -3.18 19.14 -5.73
N ARG A 145 -2.84 19.54 -4.48
CA ARG A 145 -2.32 18.64 -3.45
C ARG A 145 -3.47 17.90 -2.80
N LEU A 146 -3.31 16.59 -2.66
CA LEU A 146 -4.29 15.74 -2.02
C LEU A 146 -4.28 15.97 -0.51
N LEU A 147 -5.46 16.15 0.06
CA LEU A 147 -5.69 16.46 1.46
C LEU A 147 -6.21 15.24 2.23
N THR A 148 -5.68 15.03 3.43
CA THR A 148 -6.11 14.00 4.38
C THR A 148 -6.94 14.63 5.47
N PHE A 149 -8.16 14.14 5.68
CA PHE A 149 -9.15 14.74 6.56
C PHE A 149 -9.42 13.96 7.85
N CYS A 150 -9.01 12.69 7.91
CA CYS A 150 -9.20 11.87 9.10
C CYS A 150 -8.06 10.87 9.31
N GLY A 151 -8.02 10.26 10.49
CA GLY A 151 -6.97 9.32 10.86
C GLY A 151 -6.95 8.02 10.08
N TRP A 152 -8.00 7.71 9.31
CA TRP A 152 -8.13 6.45 8.58
C TRP A 152 -7.95 6.60 7.07
N ASP A 153 -7.74 7.82 6.58
CA ASP A 153 -7.56 8.06 5.14
C ASP A 153 -6.40 7.28 4.52
N THR A 154 -5.38 6.95 5.32
CA THR A 154 -4.18 6.24 4.84
C THR A 154 -4.22 4.73 5.00
N GLY A 155 -5.18 4.16 5.74
CA GLY A 155 -5.17 2.77 6.18
C GLY A 155 -4.14 2.46 7.28
N HIS A 156 -3.39 3.45 7.79
CA HIS A 156 -2.42 3.28 8.87
C HIS A 156 -3.11 3.36 10.25
N ASP A 157 -3.84 2.30 10.58
CA ASP A 157 -4.65 2.23 11.78
C ASP A 157 -3.85 2.49 13.06
N HIS A 158 -4.45 3.25 13.98
CA HIS A 158 -3.88 3.62 15.28
C HIS A 158 -2.50 4.30 15.22
N SER A 159 -2.07 4.80 14.08
CA SER A 159 -0.79 5.49 13.98
C SER A 159 -0.78 6.78 14.81
N ARG A 160 0.26 6.98 15.63
CA ARG A 160 0.49 8.25 16.35
C ARG A 160 0.62 9.46 15.42
N ARG A 161 0.96 9.22 14.17
CA ARG A 161 0.94 10.21 13.11
C ARG A 161 -0.46 10.83 12.93
N LEU A 162 -1.51 10.03 13.18
CA LEU A 162 -2.90 10.33 12.90
C LEU A 162 -3.85 10.13 14.10
N ALA A 163 -3.37 9.57 15.22
CA ALA A 163 -4.21 9.11 16.33
C ALA A 163 -5.07 10.20 16.99
N ASP A 164 -4.61 11.46 16.92
CA ASP A 164 -5.34 12.60 17.50
C ASP A 164 -6.55 13.01 16.63
N PHE A 165 -6.64 12.48 15.43
CA PHE A 165 -7.70 12.78 14.46
C PHE A 165 -8.70 11.64 14.47
N GLY A 166 -9.87 11.81 15.01
CA GLY A 166 -10.93 10.80 14.97
C GLY A 166 -11.30 10.39 13.54
N ILE A 167 -12.18 9.41 13.42
CA ILE A 167 -12.84 9.12 12.15
C ILE A 167 -13.92 10.19 11.99
N TYR A 168 -13.69 11.12 11.08
CA TYR A 168 -14.69 12.11 10.74
C TYR A 168 -15.37 11.69 9.44
N GLU A 169 -16.54 11.11 9.56
CA GLU A 169 -17.37 10.81 8.40
C GLU A 169 -17.98 12.10 7.87
N THR A 170 -17.31 12.74 6.94
CA THR A 170 -17.94 13.73 6.08
C THR A 170 -18.57 13.01 4.89
N ALA A 171 -19.67 13.54 4.36
CA ALA A 171 -20.21 13.01 3.12
C ALA A 171 -19.11 13.01 2.05
N ALA A 172 -18.87 11.86 1.42
CA ALA A 172 -17.82 11.70 0.40
C ALA A 172 -17.95 12.67 -0.78
N THR A 173 -19.13 13.26 -0.95
CA THR A 173 -19.47 14.23 -2.00
C THR A 173 -19.31 15.69 -1.57
N THR A 174 -18.79 15.98 -0.38
CA THR A 174 -18.46 17.37 0.00
C THR A 174 -17.09 17.73 -0.59
N GLU A 175 -17.07 18.78 -1.43
CA GLU A 175 -15.81 19.25 -2.02
C GLU A 175 -14.80 19.65 -0.94
N ALA A 176 -13.51 19.43 -1.20
CA ALA A 176 -12.45 19.64 -0.21
C ALA A 176 -12.49 21.03 0.42
N ARG A 177 -12.70 22.07 -0.41
CA ARG A 177 -12.80 23.48 0.01
C ARG A 177 -13.98 23.79 0.92
N ASP A 178 -15.05 22.99 0.85
CA ASP A 178 -16.31 23.21 1.56
C ASP A 178 -16.42 22.32 2.81
N ARG A 179 -15.40 21.46 3.07
CA ARG A 179 -15.40 20.63 4.26
C ARG A 179 -15.13 21.45 5.52
N PRO A 180 -15.94 21.28 6.56
CA PRO A 180 -15.69 21.97 7.82
C PRO A 180 -14.37 21.50 8.43
N GLN A 181 -13.63 22.40 9.05
CA GLN A 181 -12.45 22.07 9.83
C GLN A 181 -12.89 21.28 11.07
N GLN A 182 -12.54 20.01 11.14
CA GLN A 182 -12.96 19.11 12.22
C GLN A 182 -11.90 18.98 13.33
N HIS A 183 -10.68 19.40 13.05
CA HIS A 183 -9.58 19.42 14.02
C HIS A 183 -8.64 20.61 13.72
N ALA A 184 -8.00 21.15 14.76
CA ALA A 184 -7.18 22.37 14.65
C ALA A 184 -6.04 22.28 13.62
N VAL A 185 -5.56 21.08 13.28
CA VAL A 185 -4.44 20.88 12.36
C VAL A 185 -4.85 20.22 11.03
N LEU A 186 -6.10 19.78 10.90
CA LEU A 186 -6.61 19.20 9.65
C LEU A 186 -7.09 20.29 8.67
N PRO A 187 -7.03 20.02 7.35
CA PRO A 187 -6.49 18.82 6.73
C PRO A 187 -4.96 18.75 6.74
N LEU A 188 -4.41 17.56 6.59
CA LEU A 188 -2.98 17.35 6.38
C LEU A 188 -2.67 17.22 4.89
N ILE A 189 -1.46 17.66 4.51
CA ILE A 189 -0.81 17.31 3.25
C ILE A 189 0.19 16.21 3.60
N MET A 190 -0.10 14.99 3.17
CA MET A 190 0.69 13.82 3.49
C MET A 190 1.50 13.37 2.27
N PRO A 191 2.83 13.19 2.39
CA PRO A 191 3.68 12.87 1.25
C PRO A 191 3.38 11.50 0.63
N ASP A 192 3.00 10.49 1.44
CA ASP A 192 2.63 9.16 0.97
C ASP A 192 1.35 9.17 0.11
N MET A 193 0.28 9.83 0.58
CA MET A 193 -0.96 9.95 -0.16
C MET A 193 -0.75 10.69 -1.49
N ASN A 194 0.01 11.79 -1.44
CA ASN A 194 0.32 12.57 -2.63
C ASN A 194 1.28 11.85 -3.59
N ALA A 195 2.19 11.02 -3.08
CA ALA A 195 3.04 10.19 -3.92
C ALA A 195 2.22 9.12 -4.67
N VAL A 196 1.22 8.52 -4.02
CA VAL A 196 0.29 7.60 -4.69
C VAL A 196 -0.48 8.34 -5.79
N TYR A 197 -1.02 9.52 -5.50
CA TYR A 197 -1.75 10.33 -6.49
C TYR A 197 -0.87 10.75 -7.66
N TYR A 198 0.40 11.10 -7.40
CA TYR A 198 1.43 11.32 -8.43
C TYR A 198 1.64 10.06 -9.28
N GLY A 199 1.80 8.90 -8.62
CA GLY A 199 2.02 7.62 -9.29
C GLY A 199 0.84 7.22 -10.19
N ASP A 200 -0.39 7.44 -9.73
CA ASP A 200 -1.60 7.18 -10.51
C ASP A 200 -1.65 8.06 -11.77
N LYS A 201 -1.30 9.35 -11.68
CA LYS A 201 -1.20 10.23 -12.86
C LYS A 201 -0.12 9.77 -13.85
N ARG A 202 1.02 9.29 -13.36
CA ARG A 202 2.06 8.72 -14.24
C ARG A 202 1.55 7.48 -14.98
N VAL A 203 0.88 6.56 -14.29
CA VAL A 203 0.30 5.37 -14.92
C VAL A 203 -0.78 5.75 -15.94
N LEU A 204 -1.64 6.74 -15.63
CA LEU A 204 -2.60 7.27 -16.58
C LEU A 204 -1.90 7.83 -17.85
N SER A 205 -0.77 8.54 -17.68
CA SER A 205 0.04 8.99 -18.81
C SER A 205 0.56 7.81 -19.66
N GLU A 206 1.09 6.78 -19.02
CA GLU A 206 1.60 5.57 -19.71
C GLU A 206 0.48 4.81 -20.43
N MET A 207 -0.68 4.64 -19.78
CA MET A 207 -1.86 4.02 -20.41
C MET A 207 -2.37 4.83 -21.62
N ALA A 208 -2.42 6.15 -21.49
CA ALA A 208 -2.80 7.05 -22.60
C ALA A 208 -1.85 6.89 -23.80
N GLY A 209 -0.54 6.78 -23.56
CA GLY A 209 0.45 6.50 -24.59
C GLY A 209 0.18 5.18 -25.34
N ARG A 210 -0.08 4.10 -24.60
CA ARG A 210 -0.44 2.79 -25.18
C ARG A 210 -1.76 2.80 -25.96
N LEU A 211 -2.68 3.70 -25.59
CA LEU A 211 -3.97 3.89 -26.27
C LEU A 211 -3.89 4.86 -27.46
N GLY A 212 -2.73 5.44 -27.76
CA GLY A 212 -2.56 6.42 -28.82
C GLY A 212 -3.23 7.77 -28.56
N LEU A 213 -3.25 8.23 -27.31
CA LEU A 213 -3.87 9.47 -26.85
C LEU A 213 -2.80 10.50 -26.43
N PRO A 214 -2.02 11.07 -27.35
CA PRO A 214 -0.84 11.87 -27.02
C PRO A 214 -1.16 13.15 -26.22
N ALA A 215 -2.31 13.76 -26.43
CA ALA A 215 -2.72 14.95 -25.67
C ALA A 215 -2.99 14.62 -24.20
N GLU A 216 -3.67 13.51 -23.92
CA GLU A 216 -3.92 13.03 -22.55
C GLU A 216 -2.63 12.55 -21.89
N GLN A 217 -1.78 11.84 -22.63
CA GLN A 217 -0.46 11.44 -22.17
C GLN A 217 0.36 12.65 -21.66
N ALA A 218 0.48 13.69 -22.50
CA ALA A 218 1.22 14.89 -22.16
C ALA A 218 0.57 15.68 -21.01
N ARG A 219 -0.76 15.68 -20.90
CA ARG A 219 -1.49 16.32 -19.80
C ARG A 219 -1.14 15.65 -18.47
N TYR A 220 -1.33 14.33 -18.36
CA TYR A 220 -1.08 13.60 -17.12
C TYR A 220 0.40 13.64 -16.71
N ALA A 221 1.33 13.59 -17.67
CA ALA A 221 2.76 13.75 -17.38
C ALA A 221 3.05 15.11 -16.74
N ARG A 222 2.50 16.22 -17.28
CA ARG A 222 2.66 17.56 -16.70
C ARG A 222 2.02 17.70 -15.32
N GLU A 223 0.81 17.15 -15.14
CA GLU A 223 0.11 17.19 -13.85
C GLU A 223 0.90 16.42 -12.78
N ALA A 224 1.47 15.26 -13.13
CA ALA A 224 2.31 14.49 -12.23
C ALA A 224 3.54 15.29 -11.79
N GLU A 225 4.30 15.86 -12.73
CA GLU A 225 5.52 16.64 -12.39
C GLU A 225 5.20 17.87 -11.55
N ALA A 226 4.13 18.60 -11.88
CA ALA A 226 3.69 19.74 -11.08
C ALA A 226 3.36 19.33 -9.62
N LEU A 227 2.67 18.20 -9.45
CA LEU A 227 2.37 17.67 -8.12
C LEU A 227 3.67 17.26 -7.38
N ARG A 228 4.63 16.62 -8.06
CA ARG A 228 5.92 16.24 -7.48
C ARG A 228 6.68 17.48 -6.96
N GLU A 229 6.73 18.54 -7.74
CA GLU A 229 7.35 19.80 -7.34
C GLU A 229 6.65 20.39 -6.11
N GLU A 230 5.32 20.47 -6.10
CA GLU A 230 4.54 20.99 -4.99
C GLU A 230 4.76 20.20 -3.69
N ILE A 231 4.79 18.88 -3.75
CA ILE A 231 4.99 18.00 -2.59
C ILE A 231 6.45 18.09 -2.11
N THR A 232 7.40 18.19 -3.01
CA THR A 232 8.81 18.39 -2.63
C THR A 232 8.99 19.71 -1.88
N VAL A 233 8.43 20.81 -2.38
CA VAL A 233 8.51 22.12 -1.70
C VAL A 233 7.80 22.08 -0.33
N THR A 234 6.66 21.41 -0.25
CA THR A 234 5.81 21.41 0.94
C THR A 234 6.35 20.48 2.02
N CYS A 235 6.63 19.22 1.68
CA CYS A 235 6.84 18.13 2.64
C CYS A 235 8.30 17.80 2.92
N TYR A 236 9.23 18.11 1.99
CA TYR A 236 10.64 17.75 2.14
C TYR A 236 11.36 18.63 3.16
N ASP A 237 12.08 18.01 4.08
CA ASP A 237 12.97 18.67 5.04
C ASP A 237 14.43 18.35 4.68
N ALA A 238 15.15 19.36 4.21
CA ALA A 238 16.53 19.20 3.76
C ALA A 238 17.52 18.88 4.90
N ALA A 239 17.23 19.27 6.14
CA ALA A 239 18.09 18.96 7.28
C ALA A 239 18.04 17.48 7.65
N ASP A 240 16.85 16.92 7.56
CA ASP A 240 16.64 15.50 7.82
C ASP A 240 16.77 14.63 6.56
N ASP A 241 16.74 15.20 5.35
CA ASP A 241 16.64 14.47 4.07
C ASP A 241 15.44 13.50 4.10
N PHE A 242 14.26 14.00 4.54
CA PHE A 242 13.07 13.22 4.73
C PHE A 242 11.80 14.02 4.40
N TYR A 243 10.72 13.30 4.05
CA TYR A 243 9.41 13.90 3.76
C TYR A 243 8.48 13.73 4.96
N TYR A 244 7.89 14.83 5.43
CA TYR A 244 7.00 14.87 6.57
C TYR A 244 5.61 15.36 6.20
N ASP A 245 4.61 14.95 6.97
CA ASP A 245 3.27 15.51 6.91
C ASP A 245 3.31 17.00 7.26
N VAL A 246 2.44 17.76 6.60
CA VAL A 246 2.30 19.19 6.83
C VAL A 246 0.86 19.49 7.21
N ASP A 247 0.68 20.23 8.32
CA ASP A 247 -0.63 20.62 8.80
C ASP A 247 -1.23 21.82 8.02
N CYS A 248 -2.49 22.15 8.29
CA CYS A 248 -3.18 23.25 7.63
C CYS A 248 -2.57 24.63 7.90
N HIS A 249 -1.65 24.73 8.87
CA HIS A 249 -0.89 25.96 9.19
C HIS A 249 0.48 25.99 8.53
N GLY A 250 0.86 24.95 7.78
CA GLY A 250 2.16 24.84 7.11
C GLY A 250 3.28 24.29 8.00
N ASN A 251 2.99 23.74 9.18
CA ASN A 251 3.99 23.16 10.07
C ASN A 251 4.25 21.70 9.72
N ARG A 252 5.53 21.30 9.62
CA ARG A 252 5.94 19.91 9.44
C ARG A 252 5.75 19.12 10.72
N ARG A 253 5.02 18.02 10.65
CA ARG A 253 4.84 17.06 11.76
C ARG A 253 5.96 16.02 11.68
N LYS A 254 7.03 16.23 12.45
CA LYS A 254 8.27 15.45 12.35
C LYS A 254 8.15 14.06 12.98
N ILE A 255 7.34 13.21 12.37
CA ILE A 255 7.25 11.76 12.66
C ILE A 255 7.70 11.00 11.41
N ARG A 256 8.76 10.21 11.53
CA ARG A 256 9.26 9.37 10.44
C ARG A 256 8.43 8.11 10.34
N SER A 257 7.51 8.11 9.39
CA SER A 257 6.60 6.99 9.12
C SER A 257 7.07 6.13 7.96
N ILE A 258 6.77 4.84 8.03
CA ILE A 258 6.96 3.87 6.93
C ILE A 258 6.13 4.24 5.69
N GLY A 259 5.15 5.13 5.81
CA GLY A 259 4.42 5.73 4.68
C GLY A 259 5.35 6.27 3.58
N VAL A 260 6.58 6.68 3.93
CA VAL A 260 7.61 7.08 2.95
C VAL A 260 7.86 6.00 1.87
N THR A 261 7.54 4.73 2.10
CA THR A 261 7.64 3.67 1.08
C THR A 261 6.71 3.90 -0.11
N ALA A 262 5.62 4.64 0.06
CA ALA A 262 4.76 5.02 -1.06
C ALA A 262 5.47 5.90 -2.10
N LEU A 263 6.45 6.70 -1.68
CA LEU A 263 7.28 7.50 -2.59
C LEU A 263 8.15 6.61 -3.49
N PHE A 264 8.64 5.49 -2.95
CA PHE A 264 9.37 4.49 -3.76
C PHE A 264 8.43 3.75 -4.72
N VAL A 265 7.31 3.23 -4.22
CA VAL A 265 6.33 2.49 -5.04
C VAL A 265 5.85 3.33 -6.22
N SER A 266 5.56 4.60 -5.98
CA SER A 266 5.08 5.54 -6.99
C SER A 266 6.18 6.09 -7.91
N ARG A 267 7.45 5.72 -7.66
CA ARG A 267 8.62 6.29 -8.36
C ARG A 267 8.67 7.82 -8.28
N PHE A 268 8.31 8.35 -7.13
CA PHE A 268 8.41 9.76 -6.82
C PHE A 268 9.88 10.19 -6.69
N PHE A 269 10.71 9.34 -6.07
CA PHE A 269 12.16 9.54 -6.01
C PHE A 269 12.82 9.23 -7.35
N GLU A 270 13.79 10.05 -7.72
CA GLU A 270 14.82 9.63 -8.67
C GLU A 270 15.66 8.50 -8.06
N ARG A 271 16.24 7.65 -8.91
CA ARG A 271 16.91 6.42 -8.45
C ARG A 271 18.00 6.68 -7.40
N GLU A 272 18.84 7.68 -7.60
CA GLU A 272 19.93 8.00 -6.66
C GLU A 272 19.41 8.65 -5.38
N GLU A 273 18.37 9.45 -5.47
CA GLU A 273 17.68 10.01 -4.31
C GLU A 273 17.09 8.90 -3.45
N GLY A 274 16.33 7.98 -4.05
CA GLY A 274 15.75 6.85 -3.35
C GLY A 274 16.82 5.95 -2.68
N ARG A 275 17.93 5.68 -3.37
CA ARG A 275 19.05 4.93 -2.79
C ARG A 275 19.67 5.63 -1.59
N ARG A 276 19.81 6.94 -1.64
CA ARG A 276 20.33 7.76 -0.53
C ARG A 276 19.39 7.69 0.67
N VAL A 277 18.09 7.93 0.47
CA VAL A 277 17.05 7.82 1.52
C VAL A 277 17.02 6.40 2.10
N PHE A 278 17.04 5.39 1.25
CA PHE A 278 17.07 3.99 1.69
C PHE A 278 18.31 3.70 2.55
N SER A 279 19.49 4.08 2.08
CA SER A 279 20.74 3.83 2.80
C SER A 279 20.74 4.48 4.19
N ARG A 280 20.22 5.72 4.28
CA ARG A 280 20.17 6.47 5.53
C ARG A 280 19.16 5.90 6.53
N TYR A 281 17.98 5.55 6.07
CA TYR A 281 16.85 5.25 6.94
C TYR A 281 16.51 3.76 7.04
N PHE A 282 16.60 3.01 5.95
CA PHE A 282 16.12 1.63 5.92
C PHE A 282 17.20 0.60 6.28
N ARG A 283 18.48 0.99 6.21
CA ARG A 283 19.58 0.14 6.69
C ARG A 283 19.99 0.44 8.13
N SER A 284 19.56 1.57 8.68
CA SER A 284 19.91 1.96 10.05
C SER A 284 18.93 1.38 11.07
N PRO A 285 19.41 0.66 12.10
CA PRO A 285 18.55 0.15 13.18
C PRO A 285 17.97 1.25 14.07
N GLU A 286 18.47 2.46 13.98
CA GLU A 286 17.94 3.64 14.63
C GLU A 286 16.61 4.08 14.01
N TYR A 287 16.37 3.71 12.74
CA TYR A 287 15.15 4.09 12.03
C TYR A 287 14.31 2.87 11.66
N PHE A 288 14.43 2.37 10.43
CA PHE A 288 13.61 1.25 9.95
C PHE A 288 14.38 -0.07 9.80
N GLY A 289 15.71 -0.06 9.89
CA GLY A 289 16.57 -1.21 9.64
C GLY A 289 16.68 -2.20 10.81
N THR A 290 15.56 -2.56 11.43
CA THR A 290 15.47 -3.51 12.54
C THR A 290 15.77 -4.95 12.12
N ALA A 291 15.83 -5.86 13.09
CA ALA A 291 16.09 -7.30 12.82
C ALA A 291 15.03 -7.90 11.89
N TYR A 292 13.78 -7.51 12.05
CA TYR A 292 12.66 -7.87 11.17
C TYR A 292 12.05 -6.58 10.63
N PRO A 293 12.57 -6.08 9.50
CA PRO A 293 12.16 -4.77 8.96
C PRO A 293 10.77 -4.84 8.33
N TYR A 294 10.08 -3.76 8.20
CA TYR A 294 10.37 -2.39 8.64
C TYR A 294 9.31 -1.96 9.64
N PRO A 295 9.67 -1.41 10.82
CA PRO A 295 8.68 -0.87 11.77
C PRO A 295 7.89 0.29 11.17
N SER A 296 6.66 0.47 11.62
CA SER A 296 5.74 1.46 11.05
C SER A 296 6.14 2.91 11.35
N ILE A 297 6.83 3.15 12.47
CA ILE A 297 7.47 4.41 12.83
C ILE A 297 8.95 4.14 13.08
N ALA A 298 9.81 5.10 12.78
CA ALA A 298 11.24 4.99 13.04
C ALA A 298 11.55 4.80 14.54
N VAL A 299 12.47 3.88 14.87
CA VAL A 299 12.77 3.48 16.26
C VAL A 299 13.17 4.68 17.14
N SER A 300 13.88 5.66 16.59
CA SER A 300 14.32 6.86 17.32
C SER A 300 13.23 7.92 17.50
N ASP A 301 12.07 7.77 16.86
CA ASP A 301 10.99 8.75 17.03
C ASP A 301 10.22 8.52 18.34
N ALA A 302 9.81 9.61 18.99
CA ALA A 302 8.99 9.57 20.22
C ALA A 302 7.62 8.91 19.98
N ALA A 303 7.15 8.86 18.75
CA ALA A 303 5.91 8.18 18.35
C ALA A 303 6.07 6.65 18.20
N PHE A 304 7.29 6.11 18.29
CA PHE A 304 7.55 4.67 18.29
C PHE A 304 7.09 4.03 19.59
N GLU A 305 5.94 3.38 19.61
CA GLU A 305 5.30 2.91 20.82
C GLU A 305 4.73 1.49 20.66
N LYS A 306 5.19 0.57 21.51
CA LYS A 306 4.75 -0.84 21.52
C LYS A 306 3.35 -1.06 22.10
N ASN A 307 2.90 -0.18 23.00
CA ASN A 307 1.69 -0.39 23.80
C ASN A 307 0.37 -0.05 23.08
N ALA A 308 0.41 0.12 21.79
CA ALA A 308 -0.79 0.29 20.99
C ALA A 308 -1.54 -1.05 20.82
N PRO A 309 -2.87 -1.03 20.58
CA PRO A 309 -3.63 -2.23 20.22
C PRO A 309 -3.03 -2.94 19.02
N GLY A 310 -3.29 -4.23 18.85
CA GLY A 310 -3.00 -4.94 17.59
C GLY A 310 -3.58 -4.21 16.39
N ASN A 311 -3.00 -4.41 15.20
CA ASN A 311 -3.19 -3.59 14.01
C ASN A 311 -2.76 -2.14 14.26
N SER A 312 -1.52 -1.97 14.69
CA SER A 312 -0.98 -0.65 15.04
C SER A 312 0.20 -0.26 14.16
N TRP A 313 0.01 0.83 13.43
CA TRP A 313 1.05 1.45 12.60
C TRP A 313 1.94 2.42 13.40
N ASN A 314 2.33 2.00 14.62
CA ASN A 314 3.31 2.71 15.45
C ASN A 314 4.61 1.95 15.65
N TYR A 315 4.52 0.62 15.84
CA TYR A 315 5.62 -0.19 16.28
C TYR A 315 5.94 -1.33 15.32
N TYR A 316 4.93 -2.12 14.97
CA TYR A 316 5.12 -3.38 14.27
C TYR A 316 5.56 -3.21 12.82
N ALA A 317 6.29 -4.23 12.32
CA ALA A 317 6.57 -4.40 10.90
C ALA A 317 5.36 -5.07 10.22
N GLN A 318 4.77 -4.38 9.24
CA GLN A 318 3.53 -4.81 8.60
C GLN A 318 3.79 -5.73 7.40
N GLY A 319 3.03 -6.84 7.32
CA GLY A 319 3.06 -7.74 6.15
C GLY A 319 2.71 -7.03 4.85
N LEU A 320 1.78 -6.07 4.89
CA LEU A 320 1.40 -5.24 3.75
C LEU A 320 2.58 -4.40 3.21
N THR A 321 3.35 -3.78 4.11
CA THR A 321 4.56 -3.02 3.74
C THR A 321 5.59 -3.92 3.06
N MET A 322 5.78 -5.12 3.60
CA MET A 322 6.73 -6.08 3.03
C MET A 322 6.25 -6.60 1.68
N LEU A 323 4.97 -6.90 1.52
CA LEU A 323 4.42 -7.29 0.22
C LEU A 323 4.64 -6.20 -0.84
N ARG A 324 4.35 -4.95 -0.49
CA ARG A 324 4.54 -3.81 -1.39
C ARG A 324 6.02 -3.54 -1.72
N SER A 325 6.98 -4.05 -0.93
CA SER A 325 8.40 -3.93 -1.24
C SER A 325 8.79 -4.60 -2.57
N LEU A 326 8.02 -5.60 -3.01
CA LEU A 326 8.16 -6.24 -4.31
C LEU A 326 7.92 -5.29 -5.51
N LEU A 327 7.21 -4.19 -5.28
CA LEU A 327 6.88 -3.22 -6.33
C LEU A 327 8.02 -2.25 -6.64
N TRP A 328 9.03 -2.14 -5.76
CA TRP A 328 9.99 -1.04 -5.91
C TRP A 328 11.46 -1.38 -5.61
N MET A 329 11.78 -2.34 -4.75
CA MET A 329 13.18 -2.51 -4.31
C MET A 329 14.12 -2.87 -5.47
N ASP A 330 13.69 -3.71 -6.41
CA ASP A 330 14.49 -4.05 -7.58
C ASP A 330 14.73 -2.85 -8.51
N ASP A 331 13.74 -1.98 -8.68
CA ASP A 331 13.85 -0.79 -9.53
C ASP A 331 14.91 0.19 -9.05
N TYR A 332 15.11 0.25 -7.72
CA TYR A 332 16.15 1.07 -7.09
C TYR A 332 17.50 0.34 -6.95
N GLY A 333 17.60 -0.91 -7.43
CA GLY A 333 18.84 -1.71 -7.33
C GLY A 333 19.13 -2.16 -5.90
N LEU A 334 18.08 -2.49 -5.14
CA LEU A 334 18.12 -2.94 -3.75
C LEU A 334 17.75 -4.43 -3.63
N SER A 335 18.06 -5.22 -4.66
CA SER A 335 17.72 -6.64 -4.74
C SER A 335 18.31 -7.44 -3.59
N ASP A 336 19.58 -7.16 -3.21
CA ASP A 336 20.26 -7.85 -2.10
C ASP A 336 19.58 -7.54 -0.75
N ASP A 337 19.15 -6.29 -0.54
CA ASP A 337 18.39 -5.90 0.66
C ASP A 337 17.02 -6.58 0.70
N LEU A 338 16.35 -6.67 -0.44
CA LEU A 338 15.07 -7.38 -0.55
C LEU A 338 15.22 -8.85 -0.20
N GLU A 339 16.23 -9.53 -0.74
CA GLU A 339 16.50 -10.94 -0.44
C GLU A 339 16.88 -11.16 1.02
N ALA A 340 17.69 -10.28 1.60
CA ALA A 340 17.99 -10.32 3.02
C ALA A 340 16.73 -10.16 3.91
N ASN A 341 15.81 -9.29 3.52
CA ASN A 341 14.52 -9.13 4.20
C ASN A 341 13.63 -10.37 4.03
N MET A 342 13.60 -10.95 2.84
CA MET A 342 12.89 -12.21 2.58
C MET A 342 13.41 -13.34 3.46
N GLU A 343 14.72 -13.50 3.59
CA GLU A 343 15.33 -14.50 4.48
C GLU A 343 14.89 -14.33 5.94
N ARG A 344 14.84 -13.08 6.45
CA ARG A 344 14.41 -12.77 7.81
C ARG A 344 12.93 -13.12 8.01
N TRP A 345 12.08 -12.70 7.10
CA TRP A 345 10.64 -12.97 7.19
C TRP A 345 10.32 -14.46 7.02
N VAL A 346 10.99 -15.17 6.11
CA VAL A 346 10.89 -16.64 6.00
C VAL A 346 11.28 -17.30 7.32
N THR A 347 12.37 -16.85 7.95
CA THR A 347 12.81 -17.39 9.24
C THR A 347 11.78 -17.17 10.35
N ALA A 348 11.14 -15.99 10.38
CA ALA A 348 10.13 -15.67 11.39
C ALA A 348 8.80 -16.42 11.19
N LEU A 349 8.37 -16.57 9.93
CA LEU A 349 7.04 -17.12 9.61
C LEU A 349 7.01 -18.65 9.44
N THR A 350 8.18 -19.29 9.23
CA THR A 350 8.26 -20.75 9.07
C THR A 350 7.85 -21.52 10.33
N PRO A 351 8.31 -21.15 11.55
CA PRO A 351 7.89 -21.86 12.77
C PRO A 351 6.37 -21.77 13.00
N ARG A 352 5.79 -22.84 13.56
CA ARG A 352 4.38 -22.80 13.97
C ARG A 352 4.23 -21.89 15.18
N SER A 353 3.28 -20.98 15.12
CA SER A 353 2.94 -20.03 16.18
C SER A 353 1.44 -20.02 16.45
N ALA A 354 1.03 -19.44 17.58
CA ALA A 354 -0.37 -19.26 17.91
C ALA A 354 -1.11 -18.32 16.93
N VAL A 355 -0.36 -17.42 16.27
CA VAL A 355 -0.85 -16.51 15.24
C VAL A 355 -0.06 -16.77 13.93
N PRO A 356 -0.40 -17.83 13.18
CA PRO A 356 0.32 -18.17 11.95
C PRO A 356 0.11 -17.09 10.90
N PHE A 357 1.19 -16.68 10.24
CA PHE A 357 1.16 -15.61 9.21
C PHE A 357 0.42 -14.37 9.66
N GLY A 358 0.74 -13.89 10.88
CA GLY A 358 0.13 -12.70 11.45
C GLY A 358 0.29 -11.47 10.55
N GLN A 359 -0.62 -10.53 10.70
CA GLN A 359 -0.60 -9.24 9.98
C GLN A 359 0.72 -8.51 10.20
N GLU A 360 1.29 -8.62 11.40
CA GLU A 360 2.42 -7.83 11.85
C GLU A 360 3.41 -8.68 12.66
N LEU A 361 4.69 -8.31 12.56
CA LEU A 361 5.78 -8.90 13.35
C LEU A 361 6.40 -7.85 14.29
N ASP A 362 6.79 -8.30 15.47
CA ASP A 362 7.65 -7.51 16.35
C ASP A 362 9.00 -7.27 15.62
N PRO A 363 9.42 -6.01 15.44
CA PRO A 363 10.55 -5.67 14.58
C PRO A 363 11.91 -6.13 15.13
N PHE A 364 11.98 -6.54 16.40
CA PHE A 364 13.21 -6.99 17.03
C PHE A 364 13.28 -8.51 17.20
N THR A 365 12.15 -9.15 17.47
CA THR A 365 12.09 -10.59 17.77
C THR A 365 11.52 -11.44 16.64
N GLY A 366 10.77 -10.82 15.71
CA GLY A 366 10.04 -11.54 14.65
C GLY A 366 8.79 -12.27 15.17
N ALA A 367 8.42 -12.09 16.43
CA ALA A 367 7.20 -12.69 16.96
C ALA A 367 5.96 -12.02 16.35
N PRO A 368 4.95 -12.78 15.93
CA PRO A 368 3.71 -12.20 15.43
C PRO A 368 2.98 -11.46 16.56
N SER A 369 2.29 -10.36 16.22
CA SER A 369 1.34 -9.72 17.14
C SER A 369 0.09 -10.59 17.31
N SER A 370 -0.84 -10.16 18.15
CA SER A 370 -2.16 -10.78 18.29
C SER A 370 -3.15 -10.42 17.16
N ALA A 371 -2.72 -9.55 16.23
CA ALA A 371 -3.54 -9.18 15.09
C ALA A 371 -3.69 -10.33 14.10
N SER A 372 -4.69 -10.24 13.29
CA SER A 372 -5.18 -11.18 12.28
C SER A 372 -4.23 -12.32 11.84
N PRO A 373 -4.51 -13.60 12.19
CA PRO A 373 -3.79 -14.75 11.63
C PRO A 373 -4.13 -14.97 10.16
N TYR A 374 -3.25 -15.68 9.46
CA TYR A 374 -3.41 -15.97 8.02
C TYR A 374 -3.71 -14.71 7.20
N TYR A 375 -2.93 -13.68 7.44
CA TYR A 375 -3.07 -12.41 6.72
C TYR A 375 -2.52 -12.54 5.30
N SER A 376 -3.32 -12.19 4.30
CA SER A 376 -3.01 -12.44 2.88
C SER A 376 -1.65 -11.90 2.47
N SER A 377 -1.36 -10.64 2.81
CA SER A 377 -0.10 -10.02 2.42
C SER A 377 1.12 -10.73 3.01
N SER A 378 1.04 -11.22 4.27
CA SER A 378 2.12 -12.00 4.90
C SER A 378 2.33 -13.36 4.24
N MET A 379 1.22 -14.06 3.92
CA MET A 379 1.28 -15.35 3.21
C MET A 379 1.85 -15.20 1.80
N ILE A 380 1.39 -14.18 1.07
CA ILE A 380 1.81 -13.95 -0.31
C ILE A 380 3.27 -13.51 -0.37
N PHE A 381 3.70 -12.62 0.55
CA PHE A 381 5.11 -12.24 0.65
C PHE A 381 6.00 -13.45 0.95
N TYR A 382 5.56 -14.33 1.86
CA TYR A 382 6.28 -15.58 2.15
C TYR A 382 6.41 -16.47 0.91
N LEU A 383 5.32 -16.70 0.14
CA LEU A 383 5.38 -17.48 -1.10
C LEU A 383 6.30 -16.85 -2.15
N ALA A 384 6.25 -15.52 -2.31
CA ALA A 384 7.14 -14.80 -3.20
C ALA A 384 8.62 -14.92 -2.77
N ALA A 385 8.87 -14.86 -1.45
CA ALA A 385 10.20 -15.05 -0.88
C ALA A 385 10.73 -16.46 -1.14
N LEU A 386 9.93 -17.50 -0.89
CA LEU A 386 10.36 -18.89 -1.18
C LEU A 386 10.71 -19.06 -2.66
N ARG A 387 9.89 -18.55 -3.56
CA ARG A 387 10.14 -18.60 -5.00
C ARG A 387 11.45 -17.92 -5.37
N ARG A 388 11.69 -16.70 -4.87
CA ARG A 388 12.87 -15.90 -5.18
C ARG A 388 14.17 -16.52 -4.61
N LEU A 389 14.10 -17.07 -3.40
CA LEU A 389 15.22 -17.69 -2.71
C LEU A 389 15.49 -19.15 -3.16
N GLY A 390 14.69 -19.71 -4.08
CA GLY A 390 14.82 -21.07 -4.57
C GLY A 390 14.55 -22.14 -3.49
N ILE A 391 13.55 -21.90 -2.65
CA ILE A 391 13.16 -22.78 -1.54
C ILE A 391 11.93 -23.62 -1.88
#